data_248b48b1347babade28cfce74a29e2f1
#
_entry.id   248b48b1347babade28cfce74a29e2f1
#
_cell.length_a   1.000
_cell.length_b   1.000
_cell.length_c   1.000
_cell.angle_alpha   90.00
_cell.angle_beta   90.00
_cell.angle_gamma   90.00
#
_symmetry.space_group_name_H-M   'P 1'
#
loop_
_entity.id
_entity.type
_entity.pdbx_description
1 polymer ?
#
loop_
_entity_poly.entity_id
_entity_poly.type
_entity_poly.pdbx_seq_one_letter_code
_entity_poly.pdbx_strand_id
1 'polypeptide(L)'
;QDDGTISRWANLGRQPFVLTTWMTDDEIDAAFKIIKWWLDFDTQIAAVKAGGQSCMKSIIYSDGYNALAPWNAAYVASMDWQKDVWHIPEFFELLTQQQEEFDKAITGQKSAKDALDSIAAFQQEVLEEADRIQ
;
A
#
# COMPACT_ATOMS: atom_id res chain seq x y z
N GLN A 1 3.53 16.69 -15.00
CA GLN A 1 4.71 16.79 -15.88
C GLN A 1 4.63 18.10 -16.65
N ASP A 2 5.76 18.73 -16.90
CA ASP A 2 5.83 20.06 -17.54
C ASP A 2 5.35 20.07 -19.01
N ASP A 3 5.20 18.89 -19.61
CA ASP A 3 4.68 18.68 -20.97
C ASP A 3 3.15 18.55 -21.04
N GLY A 4 2.44 18.76 -19.93
CA GLY A 4 0.99 18.59 -19.82
C GLY A 4 0.52 17.13 -19.72
N THR A 5 1.42 16.15 -19.68
CA THR A 5 1.07 14.73 -19.53
C THR A 5 0.55 14.47 -18.11
N ILE A 6 -0.59 13.81 -17.99
CA ILE A 6 -1.12 13.37 -16.70
C ILE A 6 -0.44 12.04 -16.33
N SER A 7 0.41 12.05 -15.29
CA SER A 7 0.94 10.83 -14.70
C SER A 7 0.04 10.38 -13.55
N ARG A 8 -0.43 9.14 -13.60
CA ARG A 8 -1.27 8.54 -12.55
C ARG A 8 -0.48 7.47 -11.82
N TRP A 9 -0.56 7.51 -10.50
CA TRP A 9 0.14 6.58 -9.63
C TRP A 9 -0.81 6.09 -8.56
N ALA A 10 -0.74 4.80 -8.26
CA ALA A 10 -1.36 4.19 -7.10
C ALA A 10 -0.30 3.33 -6.41
N ASN A 11 -0.26 3.37 -5.08
CA ASN A 11 0.68 2.56 -4.32
C ASN A 11 0.32 1.08 -4.41
N LEU A 12 1.30 0.22 -4.74
CA LEU A 12 1.22 -1.22 -4.60
C LEU A 12 1.70 -1.62 -3.20
N GLY A 13 0.92 -1.31 -2.17
CA GLY A 13 1.19 -1.75 -0.80
C GLY A 13 0.56 -3.12 -0.55
N ARG A 14 1.37 -4.16 -0.35
CA ARG A 14 0.91 -5.52 -0.07
C ARG A 14 1.71 -6.12 1.08
N GLN A 15 1.03 -6.95 1.89
CA GLN A 15 1.63 -7.67 3.00
C GLN A 15 1.52 -9.17 2.71
N PRO A 16 2.63 -9.85 2.38
CA PRO A 16 2.61 -11.29 2.13
C PRO A 16 2.51 -12.07 3.44
N PHE A 17 1.89 -13.25 3.39
CA PHE A 17 2.14 -14.27 4.39
C PHE A 17 3.52 -14.87 4.14
N VAL A 18 4.35 -14.95 5.18
CA VAL A 18 5.69 -15.54 5.10
C VAL A 18 5.81 -16.69 6.09
N LEU A 19 6.46 -17.76 5.66
CA LEU A 19 6.87 -18.88 6.51
C LEU A 19 8.34 -18.71 6.82
N THR A 20 8.72 -18.92 8.07
CA THR A 20 10.11 -18.78 8.51
C THR A 20 10.81 -20.15 8.54
N THR A 21 12.13 -20.17 8.37
CA THR A 21 12.91 -21.41 8.31
C THR A 21 13.03 -22.16 9.64
N TRP A 22 12.64 -21.52 10.74
CA TRP A 22 12.65 -22.15 12.09
C TRP A 22 11.29 -22.70 12.53
N MET A 23 10.28 -22.68 11.65
CA MET A 23 9.00 -23.31 11.92
C MET A 23 9.12 -24.83 11.85
N THR A 24 8.43 -25.52 12.72
CA THR A 24 8.25 -26.98 12.65
C THR A 24 7.27 -27.36 11.54
N ASP A 25 7.29 -28.63 11.12
CA ASP A 25 6.36 -29.14 10.10
C ASP A 25 4.89 -28.94 10.49
N ASP A 26 4.55 -29.16 11.78
CA ASP A 26 3.18 -28.94 12.31
C ASP A 26 2.74 -27.47 12.22
N GLU A 27 3.66 -26.53 12.52
CA GLU A 27 3.41 -25.09 12.40
C GLU A 27 3.25 -24.67 10.93
N ILE A 28 4.06 -25.23 10.04
CA ILE A 28 3.94 -25.02 8.59
C ILE A 28 2.60 -25.51 8.08
N ASP A 29 2.16 -26.72 8.49
CA ASP A 29 0.87 -27.28 8.13
C ASP A 29 -0.29 -26.43 8.65
N ALA A 30 -0.19 -25.92 9.87
CA ALA A 30 -1.19 -25.02 10.43
C ALA A 30 -1.24 -23.68 9.66
N ALA A 31 -0.11 -23.11 9.33
CA ALA A 31 -0.03 -21.87 8.54
C ALA A 31 -0.64 -22.07 7.13
N PHE A 32 -0.38 -23.19 6.46
CA PHE A 32 -1.01 -23.48 5.17
C PHE A 32 -2.54 -23.65 5.27
N LYS A 33 -3.08 -24.15 6.37
CA LYS A 33 -4.54 -24.19 6.58
C LYS A 33 -5.11 -22.78 6.66
N ILE A 34 -4.44 -21.87 7.36
CA ILE A 34 -4.86 -20.45 7.45
C ILE A 34 -4.77 -19.78 6.07
N ILE A 35 -3.67 -19.98 5.34
CA ILE A 35 -3.52 -19.41 4.00
C ILE A 35 -4.58 -19.92 3.03
N LYS A 36 -4.88 -21.23 3.06
CA LYS A 36 -5.95 -21.83 2.23
C LYS A 36 -7.32 -21.28 2.58
N TRP A 37 -7.64 -21.14 3.87
CA TRP A 37 -8.89 -20.52 4.32
C TRP A 37 -8.97 -19.06 3.86
N TRP A 38 -7.88 -18.29 3.98
CA TRP A 38 -7.83 -16.90 3.51
C TRP A 38 -8.03 -16.78 2.01
N LEU A 39 -7.49 -17.70 1.23
CA LEU A 39 -7.62 -17.75 -0.24
C LEU A 39 -8.92 -18.40 -0.71
N ASP A 40 -9.80 -18.83 0.20
CA ASP A 40 -11.12 -19.31 -0.16
C ASP A 40 -11.99 -18.18 -0.73
N PHE A 41 -12.80 -18.51 -1.76
CA PHE A 41 -13.58 -17.50 -2.48
C PHE A 41 -14.57 -16.77 -1.56
N ASP A 42 -15.33 -17.52 -0.75
CA ASP A 42 -16.33 -16.93 0.14
C ASP A 42 -15.70 -16.11 1.25
N THR A 43 -14.55 -16.54 1.77
CA THR A 43 -13.76 -15.79 2.75
C THR A 43 -13.29 -14.45 2.18
N GLN A 44 -12.77 -14.43 0.95
CA GLN A 44 -12.35 -13.22 0.28
C GLN A 44 -13.53 -12.26 -0.01
N ILE A 45 -14.67 -12.79 -0.42
CA ILE A 45 -15.89 -11.98 -0.62
C ILE A 45 -16.38 -11.38 0.72
N ALA A 46 -16.34 -12.15 1.81
CA ALA A 46 -16.68 -11.65 3.14
C ALA A 46 -15.73 -10.52 3.59
N ALA A 47 -14.42 -10.68 3.36
CA ALA A 47 -13.42 -9.65 3.65
C ALA A 47 -13.68 -8.36 2.86
N VAL A 48 -13.99 -8.45 1.56
CA VAL A 48 -14.33 -7.29 0.74
C VAL A 48 -15.58 -6.57 1.23
N LYS A 49 -16.64 -7.32 1.59
CA LYS A 49 -17.88 -6.76 2.18
C LYS A 49 -17.63 -6.07 3.52
N ALA A 50 -16.63 -6.52 4.28
CA ALA A 50 -16.20 -5.89 5.53
C ALA A 50 -15.27 -4.67 5.34
N GLY A 51 -15.00 -4.25 4.10
CA GLY A 51 -14.18 -3.08 3.77
C GLY A 51 -12.72 -3.41 3.42
N GLY A 52 -12.36 -4.68 3.37
CA GLY A 52 -11.04 -5.14 2.93
C GLY A 52 -10.89 -5.14 1.40
N GLN A 53 -9.70 -5.56 0.96
CA GLN A 53 -9.39 -5.73 -0.47
C GLN A 53 -9.07 -7.20 -0.74
N SER A 54 -9.53 -7.73 -1.88
CA SER A 54 -9.16 -9.07 -2.29
C SER A 54 -7.76 -9.10 -2.93
N CYS A 55 -7.02 -10.18 -2.68
CA CYS A 55 -5.77 -10.48 -3.38
C CYS A 55 -5.98 -11.36 -4.62
N MET A 56 -7.21 -11.79 -4.91
CA MET A 56 -7.55 -12.71 -6.00
C MET A 56 -8.05 -11.97 -7.23
N LYS A 57 -7.35 -12.12 -8.35
CA LYS A 57 -7.77 -11.55 -9.64
C LYS A 57 -9.16 -12.02 -10.07
N SER A 58 -9.51 -13.29 -9.82
CA SER A 58 -10.83 -13.86 -10.11
C SER A 58 -11.97 -13.14 -9.39
N ILE A 59 -11.71 -12.52 -8.26
CA ILE A 59 -12.68 -11.72 -7.50
C ILE A 59 -12.63 -10.26 -7.97
N ILE A 60 -11.44 -9.66 -8.01
CA ILE A 60 -11.27 -8.24 -8.38
C ILE A 60 -11.88 -7.91 -9.74
N TYR A 61 -11.76 -8.82 -10.71
CA TYR A 61 -12.30 -8.64 -12.06
C TYR A 61 -13.64 -9.35 -12.29
N SER A 62 -14.33 -9.80 -11.23
CA SER A 62 -15.67 -10.37 -11.35
C SER A 62 -16.72 -9.27 -11.52
N ASP A 63 -17.80 -9.59 -12.25
CA ASP A 63 -18.89 -8.65 -12.57
C ASP A 63 -19.53 -8.01 -11.32
N GLY A 64 -19.55 -8.71 -10.19
CA GLY A 64 -20.15 -8.23 -8.94
C GLY A 64 -19.24 -7.42 -8.05
N TYR A 65 -17.93 -7.41 -8.30
CA TYR A 65 -16.95 -6.82 -7.37
C TYR A 65 -17.18 -5.33 -7.10
N ASN A 66 -17.48 -4.55 -8.13
CA ASN A 66 -17.71 -3.12 -8.01
C ASN A 66 -18.90 -2.76 -7.13
N ALA A 67 -19.90 -3.66 -7.01
CA ALA A 67 -21.07 -3.45 -6.18
C ALA A 67 -20.85 -3.78 -4.69
N LEU A 68 -19.73 -4.44 -4.33
CA LEU A 68 -19.46 -4.87 -2.95
C LEU A 68 -19.01 -3.71 -2.04
N ALA A 69 -18.38 -2.69 -2.60
CA ALA A 69 -18.01 -1.48 -1.86
C ALA A 69 -17.88 -0.28 -2.82
N PRO A 70 -18.17 0.96 -2.35
CA PRO A 70 -18.24 2.14 -3.22
C PRO A 70 -16.90 2.53 -3.84
N TRP A 71 -15.78 2.13 -3.26
CA TRP A 71 -14.42 2.42 -3.77
C TRP A 71 -13.87 1.35 -4.72
N ASN A 72 -14.54 0.20 -4.88
CA ASN A 72 -14.00 -0.91 -5.64
C ASN A 72 -13.80 -0.58 -7.13
N ALA A 73 -14.69 0.18 -7.73
CA ALA A 73 -14.53 0.62 -9.13
C ALA A 73 -13.25 1.46 -9.32
N ALA A 74 -12.97 2.39 -8.40
CA ALA A 74 -11.75 3.18 -8.42
C ALA A 74 -10.50 2.32 -8.16
N TYR A 75 -10.60 1.34 -7.26
CA TYR A 75 -9.52 0.39 -6.99
C TYR A 75 -9.17 -0.44 -8.23
N VAL A 76 -10.17 -1.02 -8.91
CA VAL A 76 -9.96 -1.77 -10.16
C VAL A 76 -9.33 -0.89 -11.23
N ALA A 77 -9.84 0.34 -11.42
CA ALA A 77 -9.30 1.28 -12.39
C ALA A 77 -7.85 1.72 -12.09
N SER A 78 -7.41 1.63 -10.83
CA SER A 78 -6.05 1.99 -10.42
C SER A 78 -5.02 0.86 -10.61
N MET A 79 -5.46 -0.37 -10.91
CA MET A 79 -4.58 -1.54 -10.99
C MET A 79 -3.43 -1.36 -11.99
N ASP A 80 -3.69 -0.73 -13.14
CA ASP A 80 -2.69 -0.53 -14.19
C ASP A 80 -1.66 0.57 -13.84
N TRP A 81 -1.94 1.38 -12.81
CA TRP A 81 -1.08 2.48 -12.37
C TRP A 81 -0.33 2.16 -11.07
N GLN A 82 -0.52 0.96 -10.52
CA GLN A 82 0.12 0.57 -9.27
C GLN A 82 1.62 0.43 -9.47
N LYS A 83 2.37 1.10 -8.62
CA LYS A 83 3.82 0.98 -8.52
C LYS A 83 4.20 0.68 -7.09
N ASP A 84 5.22 -0.15 -6.95
CA ASP A 84 5.76 -0.47 -5.63
C ASP A 84 6.40 0.76 -4.99
N VAL A 85 6.55 0.70 -3.69
CA VAL A 85 7.28 1.70 -2.90
C VAL A 85 8.77 1.70 -3.29
N TRP A 86 9.48 2.74 -2.93
CA TRP A 86 10.91 2.81 -3.18
C TRP A 86 11.67 1.70 -2.46
N HIS A 87 12.45 0.93 -3.19
CA HIS A 87 13.32 -0.13 -2.66
C HIS A 87 14.69 0.45 -2.32
N ILE A 88 14.72 1.39 -1.39
CA ILE A 88 15.94 2.05 -0.91
C ILE A 88 16.05 1.87 0.62
N PRO A 89 17.26 1.81 1.18
CA PRO A 89 17.46 1.65 2.63
C PRO A 89 16.77 2.76 3.45
N GLU A 90 16.71 3.97 2.93
CA GLU A 90 16.17 5.16 3.56
C GLU A 90 14.63 5.18 3.62
N PHE A 91 13.94 4.22 2.96
CA PHE A 91 12.48 4.22 2.80
C PHE A 91 11.71 4.39 4.11
N PHE A 92 12.07 3.65 5.17
CA PHE A 92 11.35 3.73 6.42
C PHE A 92 11.56 5.05 7.16
N GLU A 93 12.72 5.67 7.03
CA GLU A 93 13.01 6.99 7.57
C GLU A 93 12.14 8.05 6.88
N LEU A 94 12.13 8.03 5.55
CA LEU A 94 11.29 8.92 4.74
C LEU A 94 9.80 8.74 5.06
N LEU A 95 9.33 7.49 5.18
CA LEU A 95 7.94 7.17 5.49
C LEU A 95 7.54 7.67 6.89
N THR A 96 8.38 7.46 7.89
CA THR A 96 8.10 7.85 9.28
C THR A 96 7.94 9.37 9.38
N GLN A 97 8.88 10.11 8.84
CA GLN A 97 8.81 11.57 8.85
C GLN A 97 7.58 12.09 8.08
N GLN A 98 7.25 11.48 6.94
CA GLN A 98 6.06 11.83 6.18
C GLN A 98 4.77 11.61 6.98
N GLN A 99 4.65 10.50 7.71
CA GLN A 99 3.52 10.21 8.57
C GLN A 99 3.38 11.22 9.71
N GLU A 100 4.49 11.57 10.37
CA GLU A 100 4.48 12.57 11.44
C GLU A 100 4.01 13.94 10.96
N GLU A 101 4.46 14.39 9.79
CA GLU A 101 4.05 15.67 9.23
C GLU A 101 2.58 15.67 8.79
N PHE A 102 2.10 14.55 8.22
CA PHE A 102 0.68 14.39 7.91
C PHE A 102 -0.19 14.41 9.17
N ASP A 103 0.24 13.76 10.24
CA ASP A 103 -0.49 13.78 11.52
C ASP A 103 -0.58 15.20 12.09
N LYS A 104 0.49 15.99 12.01
CA LYS A 104 0.47 17.40 12.42
C LYS A 104 -0.53 18.22 11.59
N ALA A 105 -0.61 17.95 10.29
CA ALA A 105 -1.57 18.65 9.42
C ALA A 105 -3.01 18.22 9.69
N ILE A 106 -3.27 16.91 9.84
CA ILE A 106 -4.61 16.36 10.09
C ILE A 106 -5.16 16.84 11.45
N THR A 107 -4.29 16.93 12.45
CA THR A 107 -4.67 17.40 13.80
C THR A 107 -4.70 18.93 13.95
N GLY A 108 -4.42 19.68 12.88
CA GLY A 108 -4.44 21.13 12.86
C GLY A 108 -3.27 21.82 13.56
N GLN A 109 -2.19 21.07 13.88
CA GLN A 109 -0.96 21.62 14.49
C GLN A 109 -0.10 22.36 13.46
N LYS A 110 -0.27 22.05 12.18
CA LYS A 110 0.50 22.61 11.06
C LYS A 110 -0.42 22.80 9.85
N SER A 111 -0.15 23.76 8.98
CA SER A 111 -0.88 23.84 7.72
C SER A 111 -0.48 22.67 6.78
N ALA A 112 -1.40 22.26 5.91
CA ALA A 112 -1.10 21.21 4.92
C ALA A 112 0.10 21.61 4.02
N LYS A 113 0.19 22.90 3.67
CA LYS A 113 1.31 23.42 2.88
C LYS A 113 2.64 23.28 3.62
N ASP A 114 2.69 23.74 4.88
CA ASP A 114 3.93 23.70 5.67
C ASP A 114 4.36 22.26 5.97
N ALA A 115 3.41 21.35 6.15
CA ALA A 115 3.69 19.92 6.31
C ALA A 115 4.33 19.33 5.04
N LEU A 116 3.74 19.60 3.87
CA LEU A 116 4.28 19.14 2.58
C LEU A 116 5.64 19.74 2.27
N ASP A 117 5.84 21.03 2.53
CA ASP A 117 7.14 21.68 2.35
C ASP A 117 8.20 21.08 3.28
N SER A 118 7.85 20.74 4.53
CA SER A 118 8.76 20.08 5.46
C SER A 118 9.11 18.65 5.02
N ILE A 119 8.13 17.90 4.49
CA ILE A 119 8.37 16.57 3.92
C ILE A 119 9.31 16.66 2.73
N ALA A 120 9.06 17.59 1.81
CA ALA A 120 9.88 17.75 0.62
C ALA A 120 11.33 18.11 0.97
N ALA A 121 11.55 19.05 1.90
CA ALA A 121 12.88 19.46 2.35
C ALA A 121 13.64 18.30 3.01
N PHE A 122 12.99 17.55 3.90
CA PHE A 122 13.62 16.41 4.57
C PHE A 122 13.97 15.28 3.57
N GLN A 123 13.04 14.96 2.66
CA GLN A 123 13.29 13.93 1.65
C GLN A 123 14.42 14.31 0.72
N GLN A 124 14.50 15.58 0.33
CA GLN A 124 15.61 16.10 -0.48
C GLN A 124 16.95 15.90 0.24
N GLU A 125 17.06 16.32 1.50
CA GLU A 125 18.26 16.20 2.32
C GLU A 125 18.74 14.74 2.45
N VAL A 126 17.82 13.83 2.86
CA VAL A 126 18.16 12.40 3.03
C VAL A 126 18.60 11.76 1.71
N LEU A 127 17.93 12.08 0.59
CA LEU A 127 18.28 11.49 -0.70
C LEU A 127 19.56 12.06 -1.30
N GLU A 128 19.91 13.33 -1.02
CA GLU A 128 21.20 13.94 -1.38
C GLU A 128 22.34 13.33 -0.58
N GLU A 129 22.18 13.18 0.75
CA GLU A 129 23.18 12.55 1.62
C GLU A 129 23.45 11.08 1.24
N ALA A 130 22.44 10.39 0.72
CA ALA A 130 22.54 9.00 0.26
C ALA A 130 23.01 8.88 -1.21
N ASP A 131 23.41 9.97 -1.89
CA ASP A 131 23.77 9.98 -3.32
C ASP A 131 22.68 9.39 -4.25
N ARG A 132 21.39 9.55 -3.91
CA ARG A 132 20.24 9.06 -4.72
C ARG A 132 19.79 10.07 -5.75
N ILE A 133 19.98 11.34 -5.49
CA ILE A 133 19.65 12.47 -6.36
C ILE A 133 20.81 13.49 -6.34
N GLN A 134 20.88 14.34 -7.37
CA GLN A 134 21.87 15.43 -7.52
C GLN A 134 21.16 16.78 -7.55
#